data_a213d19e136e0fa81623c766c9a51dfb
#
_entry.id   a213d19e136e0fa81623c766c9a51dfb
#
_cell.length_a   1.000
_cell.length_b   1.000
_cell.length_c   1.000
_cell.angle_alpha   90.00
_cell.angle_beta   90.00
_cell.angle_gamma   90.00
#
_symmetry.space_group_name_H-M   'P 1'
#
loop_
_entity.id
_entity.type
_entity.pdbx_description
1 polymer ?
#
loop_
_entity_poly.entity_id
_entity_poly.type
_entity_poly.pdbx_seq_one_letter_code
_entity_poly.pdbx_strand_id
1 'polypeptide(L)'
;LSKTKALSSPIVLSLSFASIWTAREWLANNFPYGGFPWSRLSMTQSESILANYAYLGGMSMVSFLVAFIGIALFFGIKIIREKNAVPIASGISVIAIFAFAFLIPVGNTEKVGEIRVAAVQGNANAGLFANPERGSILNNHLTASELIPRSELGAIDLIVWPENASDIDPLRNPDIQEQIEDYVAEYSAPLIFGTITERSEQVFNSSLYWDNQGLRDYYDKKRPVPFAEYVPHREFYRIFAADLIDLISRDYSFGVRDGIYDLEEGVAGTLICFEIAEDDIPRELVDEGAQIILSQTNNADFGFSDETYQQAAIAKLRAIETGRVVVNISTVGKSVIFDADGSVIDDVEWFEPAVMVETVDLREGKTPAMQFGLALEFINLAAAAGVLVWSVRTKPTRKRRRKR
;
A
#
# COMPACT_ATOMS: atom_id res chain seq x y z
N LEU A 1 -26.32 -6.16 19.50
CA LEU A 1 -26.45 -4.68 19.56
C LEU A 1 -27.91 -4.20 19.57
N SER A 2 -28.82 -4.76 18.78
CA SER A 2 -30.22 -4.27 18.62
C SER A 2 -31.16 -4.48 19.82
N LYS A 3 -30.70 -5.11 20.93
CA LYS A 3 -31.56 -5.47 22.07
C LYS A 3 -31.63 -4.43 23.20
N THR A 4 -30.84 -3.37 23.12
CA THR A 4 -30.83 -2.26 24.10
C THR A 4 -31.50 -1.04 23.50
N LYS A 5 -32.33 -0.31 24.27
CA LYS A 5 -33.03 0.89 23.80
C LYS A 5 -32.09 1.98 23.30
N ALA A 6 -30.89 2.12 23.90
CA ALA A 6 -29.91 3.14 23.53
C ALA A 6 -29.19 2.81 22.19
N LEU A 7 -29.03 1.53 21.84
CA LEU A 7 -28.51 1.07 20.55
C LEU A 7 -29.62 0.89 19.49
N SER A 8 -30.84 1.35 19.74
CA SER A 8 -31.95 1.24 18.79
C SER A 8 -31.96 2.39 17.75
N SER A 9 -31.17 3.43 17.97
CA SER A 9 -30.98 4.50 16.98
C SER A 9 -30.20 3.99 15.76
N PRO A 10 -30.68 4.14 14.53
CA PRO A 10 -29.97 3.75 13.32
C PRO A 10 -28.55 4.31 13.22
N ILE A 11 -28.36 5.58 13.58
CA ILE A 11 -27.05 6.24 13.57
C ILE A 11 -26.09 5.57 14.56
N VAL A 12 -26.53 5.34 15.81
CA VAL A 12 -25.70 4.70 16.82
C VAL A 12 -25.34 3.27 16.42
N LEU A 13 -26.26 2.55 15.77
CA LEU A 13 -25.97 1.21 15.24
C LEU A 13 -24.97 1.26 14.08
N SER A 14 -25.12 2.23 13.18
CA SER A 14 -24.18 2.41 12.07
C SER A 14 -22.78 2.76 12.56
N LEU A 15 -22.63 3.69 13.50
CA LEU A 15 -21.37 4.05 14.13
C LEU A 15 -20.74 2.84 14.85
N SER A 16 -21.55 2.12 15.64
CA SER A 16 -21.09 0.95 16.38
C SER A 16 -20.60 -0.16 15.45
N PHE A 17 -21.30 -0.40 14.36
CA PHE A 17 -20.90 -1.40 13.37
C PHE A 17 -19.61 -0.98 12.67
N ALA A 18 -19.53 0.28 12.22
CA ALA A 18 -18.35 0.82 11.57
C ALA A 18 -17.11 0.72 12.46
N SER A 19 -17.25 1.10 13.75
CA SER A 19 -16.15 0.97 14.72
C SER A 19 -15.68 -0.47 14.91
N ILE A 20 -16.63 -1.43 15.03
CA ILE A 20 -16.29 -2.84 15.20
C ILE A 20 -15.66 -3.41 13.93
N TRP A 21 -16.17 -3.02 12.76
CA TRP A 21 -15.61 -3.47 11.49
C TRP A 21 -14.17 -2.99 11.31
N THR A 22 -13.92 -1.70 11.51
CA THR A 22 -12.57 -1.13 11.38
C THR A 22 -11.62 -1.70 12.44
N ALA A 23 -12.11 -1.96 13.67
CA ALA A 23 -11.32 -2.66 14.69
C ALA A 23 -10.99 -4.11 14.28
N ARG A 24 -11.88 -4.80 13.56
CA ARG A 24 -11.61 -6.12 12.98
C ARG A 24 -10.55 -6.03 11.88
N GLU A 25 -10.61 -5.02 11.01
CA GLU A 25 -9.58 -4.78 10.00
C GLU A 25 -8.23 -4.53 10.68
N TRP A 26 -8.19 -3.64 11.67
CA TRP A 26 -6.97 -3.39 12.43
C TRP A 26 -6.38 -4.66 13.04
N LEU A 27 -7.22 -5.52 13.64
CA LEU A 27 -6.76 -6.80 14.20
C LEU A 27 -6.19 -7.72 13.12
N ALA A 28 -6.85 -7.81 11.96
CA ALA A 28 -6.38 -8.63 10.85
C ALA A 28 -5.10 -8.09 10.19
N ASN A 29 -4.90 -6.77 10.26
CA ASN A 29 -3.72 -6.10 9.70
C ASN A 29 -2.49 -6.18 10.61
N ASN A 30 -2.66 -6.57 11.89
CA ASN A 30 -1.57 -6.64 12.86
C ASN A 30 -1.32 -8.04 13.41
N PHE A 31 -2.28 -8.97 13.28
CA PHE A 31 -2.21 -10.30 13.90
C PHE A 31 -2.75 -11.41 12.98
N PRO A 32 -2.12 -12.62 13.03
CA PRO A 32 -0.80 -12.95 13.60
C PRO A 32 0.35 -12.51 12.67
N TYR A 33 1.58 -12.54 13.15
CA TYR A 33 2.82 -12.36 12.37
C TYR A 33 2.91 -11.05 11.57
N GLY A 34 2.40 -9.95 12.08
CA GLY A 34 2.30 -8.68 11.38
C GLY A 34 0.96 -8.50 10.66
N GLY A 35 0.17 -9.57 10.51
CA GLY A 35 -1.14 -9.50 9.87
C GLY A 35 -1.11 -9.60 8.35
N PHE A 36 -2.25 -9.27 7.73
CA PHE A 36 -2.39 -9.21 6.28
C PHE A 36 -3.34 -8.06 5.89
N PRO A 37 -2.82 -6.84 5.68
CA PRO A 37 -3.61 -5.62 5.45
C PRO A 37 -4.19 -5.49 4.04
N TRP A 38 -4.40 -6.58 3.31
CA TRP A 38 -4.85 -6.59 1.92
C TRP A 38 -6.37 -6.56 1.75
N SER A 39 -7.17 -6.89 2.77
CA SER A 39 -8.62 -7.02 2.64
C SER A 39 -9.41 -5.91 3.35
N ARG A 40 -9.08 -4.64 3.08
CA ARG A 40 -9.77 -3.46 3.63
C ARG A 40 -10.90 -2.98 2.72
N LEU A 41 -11.98 -2.48 3.31
CA LEU A 41 -13.06 -1.84 2.55
C LEU A 41 -12.58 -0.60 1.79
N SER A 42 -11.59 0.12 2.32
CA SER A 42 -11.03 1.32 1.68
C SER A 42 -10.56 1.07 0.25
N MET A 43 -9.95 -0.07 -0.04
CA MET A 43 -9.44 -0.40 -1.37
C MET A 43 -10.52 -0.37 -2.45
N THR A 44 -11.76 -0.71 -2.09
CA THR A 44 -12.90 -0.69 -3.01
C THR A 44 -13.35 0.72 -3.38
N GLN A 45 -12.77 1.75 -2.76
CA GLN A 45 -13.17 3.15 -2.90
C GLN A 45 -12.09 4.02 -3.52
N SER A 46 -11.00 3.47 -4.01
CA SER A 46 -9.91 4.23 -4.64
C SER A 46 -10.38 5.12 -5.79
N GLU A 47 -11.39 4.66 -6.55
CA GLU A 47 -11.97 5.41 -7.67
C GLU A 47 -13.22 6.23 -7.29
N SER A 48 -13.59 6.25 -6.02
CA SER A 48 -14.74 7.03 -5.55
C SER A 48 -14.28 8.30 -4.83
N ILE A 49 -15.18 9.29 -4.75
CA ILE A 49 -14.92 10.52 -3.97
C ILE A 49 -14.64 10.24 -2.48
N LEU A 50 -14.99 9.06 -1.96
CA LEU A 50 -14.70 8.65 -0.60
C LEU A 50 -13.19 8.44 -0.37
N ALA A 51 -12.40 8.22 -1.42
CA ALA A 51 -10.95 8.15 -1.34
C ALA A 51 -10.34 9.40 -0.68
N ASN A 52 -10.95 10.58 -0.90
CA ASN A 52 -10.49 11.84 -0.34
C ASN A 52 -10.40 11.82 1.19
N TYR A 53 -11.19 10.98 1.85
CA TYR A 53 -11.12 10.82 3.31
C TYR A 53 -9.82 10.18 3.80
N ALA A 54 -9.05 9.54 2.90
CA ALA A 54 -7.71 9.05 3.23
C ALA A 54 -6.79 10.20 3.65
N TYR A 55 -6.93 11.39 3.07
CA TYR A 55 -6.23 12.61 3.47
C TYR A 55 -6.45 13.01 4.93
N LEU A 56 -7.66 12.74 5.48
CA LEU A 56 -8.04 13.14 6.84
C LEU A 56 -7.67 12.12 7.91
N GLY A 57 -7.78 10.83 7.63
CA GLY A 57 -7.60 9.79 8.66
C GLY A 57 -7.16 8.44 8.10
N GLY A 58 -6.53 8.45 6.93
CA GLY A 58 -5.97 7.26 6.30
C GLY A 58 -7.01 6.27 5.78
N MET A 59 -6.51 5.14 5.33
CA MET A 59 -7.35 4.05 4.81
C MET A 59 -8.38 3.56 5.83
N SER A 60 -8.05 3.60 7.13
CA SER A 60 -8.96 3.21 8.21
C SER A 60 -10.22 4.10 8.27
N MET A 61 -10.10 5.41 8.01
CA MET A 61 -11.25 6.31 7.94
C MET A 61 -12.14 6.01 6.74
N VAL A 62 -11.57 5.73 5.58
CA VAL A 62 -12.34 5.33 4.39
C VAL A 62 -13.13 4.04 4.68
N SER A 63 -12.49 3.01 5.23
CA SER A 63 -13.14 1.76 5.64
C SER A 63 -14.28 2.00 6.64
N PHE A 64 -14.05 2.88 7.63
CA PHE A 64 -15.07 3.25 8.61
C PHE A 64 -16.30 3.86 7.94
N LEU A 65 -16.10 4.80 7.02
CA LEU A 65 -17.19 5.48 6.31
C LEU A 65 -17.97 4.52 5.39
N VAL A 66 -17.29 3.63 4.69
CA VAL A 66 -17.94 2.60 3.86
C VAL A 66 -18.84 1.70 4.72
N ALA A 67 -18.31 1.20 5.84
CA ALA A 67 -19.08 0.38 6.78
C ALA A 67 -20.26 1.15 7.39
N PHE A 68 -20.07 2.42 7.75
CA PHE A 68 -21.12 3.31 8.25
C PHE A 68 -22.23 3.51 7.22
N ILE A 69 -21.87 3.88 5.99
CA ILE A 69 -22.81 4.14 4.89
C ILE A 69 -23.63 2.88 4.59
N GLY A 70 -23.00 1.71 4.50
CA GLY A 70 -23.69 0.45 4.22
C GLY A 70 -24.80 0.15 5.24
N ILE A 71 -24.52 0.33 6.53
CA ILE A 71 -25.51 0.11 7.59
C ILE A 71 -26.55 1.23 7.65
N ALA A 72 -26.15 2.48 7.44
CA ALA A 72 -27.08 3.62 7.39
C ALA A 72 -28.11 3.45 6.26
N LEU A 73 -27.66 3.02 5.08
CA LEU A 73 -28.55 2.71 3.94
C LEU A 73 -29.47 1.54 4.22
N PHE A 74 -28.96 0.45 4.82
CA PHE A 74 -29.79 -0.69 5.23
C PHE A 74 -30.96 -0.26 6.13
N PHE A 75 -30.67 0.56 7.14
CA PHE A 75 -31.73 1.08 8.01
C PHE A 75 -32.65 2.05 7.27
N GLY A 76 -32.13 2.90 6.39
CA GLY A 76 -32.93 3.80 5.54
C GLY A 76 -33.96 3.03 4.72
N ILE A 77 -33.54 1.99 4.00
CA ILE A 77 -34.41 1.15 3.18
C ILE A 77 -35.46 0.41 4.05
N LYS A 78 -35.05 -0.17 5.18
CA LYS A 78 -35.94 -0.88 6.09
C LYS A 78 -37.09 0.01 6.58
N ILE A 79 -36.78 1.26 6.92
CA ILE A 79 -37.76 2.19 7.49
C ILE A 79 -38.73 2.71 6.43
N ILE A 80 -38.26 2.93 5.19
CA ILE A 80 -39.16 3.27 4.07
C ILE A 80 -40.18 2.16 3.85
N ARG A 81 -39.76 0.87 3.95
CA ARG A 81 -40.66 -0.28 3.81
C ARG A 81 -41.68 -0.41 4.94
N GLU A 82 -41.28 -0.08 6.16
CA GLU A 82 -42.11 -0.20 7.36
C GLU A 82 -42.96 1.07 7.63
N LYS A 83 -42.91 2.08 6.76
CA LYS A 83 -43.63 3.39 6.85
C LYS A 83 -43.43 4.12 8.19
N ASN A 84 -42.28 3.94 8.82
CA ASN A 84 -41.90 4.61 10.07
C ASN A 84 -41.07 5.86 9.81
N ALA A 85 -41.41 6.98 10.39
CA ALA A 85 -40.87 8.32 10.07
C ALA A 85 -39.42 8.61 10.58
N VAL A 86 -38.55 7.66 10.79
CA VAL A 86 -37.27 7.86 11.52
C VAL A 86 -35.97 7.61 10.74
N PRO A 87 -35.78 7.94 9.51
CA PRO A 87 -34.41 7.93 8.99
C PRO A 87 -33.96 9.13 8.18
N ILE A 88 -34.61 10.23 8.32
CA ILE A 88 -34.12 11.47 7.70
C ILE A 88 -32.69 11.73 8.14
N ALA A 89 -32.35 11.52 9.41
CA ALA A 89 -30.99 11.71 9.95
C ALA A 89 -29.93 10.80 9.31
N SER A 90 -30.24 9.51 9.06
CA SER A 90 -29.29 8.59 8.41
C SER A 90 -29.08 8.95 6.93
N GLY A 91 -30.13 9.33 6.22
CA GLY A 91 -30.03 9.80 4.84
C GLY A 91 -29.24 11.11 4.74
N ILE A 92 -29.51 12.06 5.64
CA ILE A 92 -28.76 13.34 5.70
C ILE A 92 -27.28 13.06 5.99
N SER A 93 -26.96 12.14 6.91
CA SER A 93 -25.55 11.80 7.22
C SER A 93 -24.82 11.26 6.00
N VAL A 94 -25.44 10.38 5.22
CA VAL A 94 -24.84 9.84 4.00
C VAL A 94 -24.61 10.94 2.97
N ILE A 95 -25.63 11.80 2.72
CA ILE A 95 -25.49 12.94 1.80
C ILE A 95 -24.39 13.89 2.28
N ALA A 96 -24.33 14.18 3.58
CA ALA A 96 -23.31 15.05 4.17
C ALA A 96 -21.89 14.50 3.99
N ILE A 97 -21.69 13.17 4.13
CA ILE A 97 -20.41 12.52 3.89
C ILE A 97 -19.99 12.74 2.42
N PHE A 98 -20.85 12.44 1.46
CA PHE A 98 -20.50 12.65 0.05
C PHE A 98 -20.28 14.14 -0.28
N ALA A 99 -21.10 15.04 0.24
CA ALA A 99 -20.93 16.49 0.01
C ALA A 99 -19.63 17.03 0.64
N PHE A 100 -19.27 16.56 1.84
CA PHE A 100 -18.05 16.98 2.51
C PHE A 100 -16.78 16.46 1.81
N ALA A 101 -16.85 15.29 1.16
CA ALA A 101 -15.74 14.72 0.41
C ALA A 101 -15.20 15.67 -0.68
N PHE A 102 -16.07 16.47 -1.32
CA PHE A 102 -15.67 17.49 -2.31
C PHE A 102 -14.95 18.70 -1.71
N LEU A 103 -15.02 18.88 -0.39
CA LEU A 103 -14.41 20.02 0.30
C LEU A 103 -13.04 19.65 0.91
N ILE A 104 -12.65 18.38 0.85
CA ILE A 104 -11.37 17.92 1.39
C ILE A 104 -10.27 18.38 0.43
N PRO A 105 -9.27 19.14 0.91
CA PRO A 105 -8.22 19.70 0.07
C PRO A 105 -7.10 18.66 -0.15
N VAL A 106 -7.41 17.56 -0.84
CA VAL A 106 -6.40 16.53 -1.19
C VAL A 106 -5.28 17.13 -2.02
N GLY A 107 -4.06 16.61 -1.87
CA GLY A 107 -2.88 17.14 -2.55
C GLY A 107 -2.37 18.49 -2.01
N ASN A 108 -2.95 19.03 -0.94
CA ASN A 108 -2.56 20.32 -0.37
C ASN A 108 -1.38 20.19 0.61
N THR A 109 -0.30 19.54 0.19
CA THR A 109 1.02 19.55 0.82
C THR A 109 1.94 20.51 0.06
N GLU A 110 2.97 21.02 0.70
CA GLU A 110 3.85 22.04 0.11
C GLU A 110 4.72 21.42 -0.99
N LYS A 111 4.69 21.98 -2.19
CA LYS A 111 5.65 21.67 -3.26
C LYS A 111 6.96 22.37 -2.97
N VAL A 112 8.05 21.62 -2.86
CA VAL A 112 9.39 22.12 -2.55
C VAL A 112 10.38 21.97 -3.68
N GLY A 113 10.05 21.18 -4.68
CA GLY A 113 10.89 20.92 -5.87
C GLY A 113 10.16 20.07 -6.89
N GLU A 114 10.90 19.65 -7.88
CA GLU A 114 10.49 18.69 -8.91
C GLU A 114 11.62 17.69 -9.13
N ILE A 115 11.27 16.50 -9.59
CA ILE A 115 12.23 15.47 -10.01
C ILE A 115 11.73 14.81 -11.29
N ARG A 116 12.62 14.59 -12.26
CA ARG A 116 12.31 13.89 -13.49
C ARG A 116 12.64 12.41 -13.34
N VAL A 117 11.60 11.59 -13.25
CA VAL A 117 11.70 10.14 -12.98
C VAL A 117 11.45 9.37 -14.27
N ALA A 118 12.30 8.36 -14.54
CA ALA A 118 12.03 7.30 -15.50
C ALA A 118 11.77 5.99 -14.75
N ALA A 119 10.50 5.56 -14.72
CA ALA A 119 10.10 4.30 -14.09
C ALA A 119 9.96 3.21 -15.17
N VAL A 120 10.73 2.12 -15.04
CA VAL A 120 10.87 1.09 -16.07
C VAL A 120 10.22 -0.24 -15.64
N GLN A 121 9.26 -0.70 -16.42
CA GLN A 121 8.66 -2.03 -16.31
C GLN A 121 9.34 -2.98 -17.31
N GLY A 122 10.16 -3.91 -16.82
CA GLY A 122 10.96 -4.80 -17.68
C GLY A 122 10.16 -5.95 -18.28
N ASN A 123 9.02 -6.30 -17.67
CA ASN A 123 8.21 -7.49 -17.93
C ASN A 123 8.90 -8.80 -17.48
N ALA A 124 8.09 -9.79 -17.18
CA ALA A 124 8.47 -11.17 -16.84
C ALA A 124 7.34 -12.13 -17.15
N ASN A 125 7.60 -13.42 -17.16
CA ASN A 125 6.53 -14.41 -17.31
C ASN A 125 5.69 -14.54 -16.05
N ALA A 126 4.38 -14.72 -16.20
CA ALA A 126 3.44 -14.91 -15.11
C ALA A 126 3.61 -16.26 -14.42
N GLY A 127 3.67 -16.26 -13.07
CA GLY A 127 3.65 -17.44 -12.23
C GLY A 127 4.93 -17.71 -11.46
N LEU A 128 4.77 -18.42 -10.37
CA LEU A 128 5.77 -18.60 -9.29
C LEU A 128 7.11 -19.24 -9.75
N PHE A 129 7.17 -19.92 -10.86
CA PHE A 129 8.38 -20.58 -11.40
C PHE A 129 8.55 -20.33 -12.90
N ALA A 130 7.95 -19.27 -13.42
CA ALA A 130 7.87 -19.02 -14.86
C ALA A 130 9.15 -18.45 -15.47
N ASN A 131 10.10 -17.97 -14.62
CA ASN A 131 11.35 -17.33 -15.05
C ASN A 131 12.57 -18.14 -14.56
N PRO A 132 12.83 -19.34 -15.11
CA PRO A 132 13.89 -20.24 -14.63
C PRO A 132 15.30 -19.81 -15.07
N GLU A 133 15.43 -18.97 -16.10
CA GLU A 133 16.72 -18.55 -16.65
C GLU A 133 17.28 -17.39 -15.83
N ARG A 134 18.40 -17.65 -15.18
CA ARG A 134 19.09 -16.65 -14.35
C ARG A 134 19.62 -15.51 -15.23
N GLY A 135 19.34 -14.28 -14.83
CA GLY A 135 19.67 -13.05 -15.54
C GLY A 135 18.61 -12.61 -16.54
N SER A 136 17.53 -13.37 -16.73
CA SER A 136 16.47 -13.02 -17.67
C SER A 136 15.69 -11.77 -17.24
N ILE A 137 15.43 -11.61 -15.96
CA ILE A 137 14.69 -10.46 -15.42
C ILE A 137 15.56 -9.19 -15.54
N LEU A 138 16.82 -9.27 -15.16
CA LEU A 138 17.77 -8.14 -15.36
C LEU A 138 17.83 -7.72 -16.83
N ASN A 139 18.02 -8.67 -17.74
CA ASN A 139 18.09 -8.37 -19.16
C ASN A 139 16.78 -7.75 -19.71
N ASN A 140 15.63 -8.16 -19.20
CA ASN A 140 14.35 -7.55 -19.57
C ASN A 140 14.29 -6.07 -19.15
N HIS A 141 14.79 -5.72 -17.96
CA HIS A 141 14.82 -4.32 -17.50
C HIS A 141 15.85 -3.48 -18.27
N LEU A 142 17.03 -4.03 -18.58
CA LEU A 142 18.01 -3.38 -19.45
C LEU A 142 17.39 -3.09 -20.84
N THR A 143 16.74 -4.10 -21.43
CA THR A 143 16.10 -3.97 -22.74
C THR A 143 14.92 -2.98 -22.71
N ALA A 144 14.07 -3.04 -21.68
CA ALA A 144 12.95 -2.10 -21.55
C ALA A 144 13.43 -0.65 -21.35
N SER A 145 14.57 -0.46 -20.72
CA SER A 145 15.17 0.87 -20.56
C SER A 145 15.57 1.54 -21.88
N GLU A 146 15.78 0.75 -22.95
CA GLU A 146 16.02 1.30 -24.30
C GLU A 146 14.79 2.04 -24.87
N LEU A 147 13.61 1.85 -24.26
CA LEU A 147 12.38 2.59 -24.57
C LEU A 147 12.43 4.03 -24.04
N ILE A 148 13.33 4.36 -23.14
CA ILE A 148 13.56 5.75 -22.70
C ILE A 148 13.95 6.58 -23.94
N PRO A 149 13.20 7.66 -24.25
CA PRO A 149 13.54 8.47 -25.43
C PRO A 149 14.95 9.07 -25.32
N ARG A 150 15.72 8.96 -26.38
CA ARG A 150 17.10 9.51 -26.40
C ARG A 150 17.17 11.01 -26.12
N SER A 151 16.09 11.75 -26.38
CA SER A 151 15.95 13.17 -26.02
C SER A 151 15.91 13.42 -24.52
N GLU A 152 15.61 12.40 -23.72
CA GLU A 152 15.54 12.48 -22.27
C GLU A 152 16.88 12.18 -21.58
N LEU A 153 17.87 11.63 -22.32
CA LEU A 153 19.19 11.33 -21.77
C LEU A 153 19.85 12.60 -21.26
N GLY A 154 20.30 12.61 -20.01
CA GLY A 154 20.86 13.77 -19.32
C GLY A 154 19.86 14.79 -18.78
N ALA A 155 18.53 14.51 -18.93
CA ALA A 155 17.47 15.27 -18.30
C ALA A 155 16.71 14.46 -17.22
N ILE A 156 17.01 13.17 -17.10
CA ILE A 156 16.44 12.29 -16.07
C ILE A 156 17.27 12.43 -14.80
N ASP A 157 16.60 12.69 -13.70
CA ASP A 157 17.22 12.84 -12.38
C ASP A 157 17.29 11.50 -11.63
N LEU A 158 16.36 10.56 -11.95
CA LEU A 158 16.27 9.26 -11.29
C LEU A 158 15.65 8.22 -12.20
N ILE A 159 16.29 7.04 -12.28
CA ILE A 159 15.69 5.84 -12.88
C ILE A 159 15.25 4.91 -11.76
N VAL A 160 14.03 4.36 -11.89
CA VAL A 160 13.46 3.43 -10.90
C VAL A 160 13.07 2.13 -11.60
N TRP A 161 13.67 1.03 -11.17
CA TRP A 161 13.23 -0.31 -11.53
C TRP A 161 12.50 -0.97 -10.35
N PRO A 162 11.58 -1.91 -10.61
CA PRO A 162 10.73 -2.53 -9.59
C PRO A 162 11.47 -3.50 -8.65
N GLU A 163 10.70 -4.16 -7.78
CA GLU A 163 11.15 -5.27 -6.94
C GLU A 163 11.67 -6.42 -7.80
N ASN A 164 12.80 -7.01 -7.39
CA ASN A 164 13.45 -8.13 -8.09
C ASN A 164 13.75 -7.86 -9.57
N ALA A 165 13.98 -6.61 -9.94
CA ALA A 165 14.35 -6.22 -11.29
C ALA A 165 15.70 -6.80 -11.73
N SER A 166 16.59 -7.08 -10.78
CA SER A 166 17.74 -7.94 -10.97
C SER A 166 17.54 -9.27 -10.22
N ASP A 167 17.50 -10.37 -10.95
CA ASP A 167 17.46 -11.73 -10.41
C ASP A 167 18.86 -12.27 -10.04
N ILE A 168 19.88 -11.43 -10.13
CA ILE A 168 21.25 -11.71 -9.73
C ILE A 168 21.75 -10.61 -8.80
N ASP A 169 22.27 -11.02 -7.64
CA ASP A 169 22.87 -10.11 -6.65
C ASP A 169 24.13 -9.44 -7.21
N PRO A 170 24.12 -8.11 -7.53
CA PRO A 170 25.30 -7.41 -8.04
C PRO A 170 26.42 -7.29 -6.99
N LEU A 171 26.10 -7.36 -5.70
CA LEU A 171 27.09 -7.26 -4.63
C LEU A 171 27.99 -8.49 -4.55
N ARG A 172 27.58 -9.61 -5.19
CA ARG A 172 28.33 -10.88 -5.23
C ARG A 172 28.73 -11.32 -6.62
N ASN A 173 28.37 -10.57 -7.65
CA ASN A 173 28.63 -10.90 -9.05
C ASN A 173 29.24 -9.70 -9.77
N PRO A 174 30.59 -9.63 -9.89
CA PRO A 174 31.29 -8.50 -10.48
C PRO A 174 30.84 -8.17 -11.91
N ASP A 175 30.51 -9.19 -12.72
CA ASP A 175 30.04 -8.99 -14.09
C ASP A 175 28.67 -8.24 -14.13
N ILE A 176 27.82 -8.50 -13.13
CA ILE A 176 26.52 -7.81 -13.01
C ILE A 176 26.71 -6.43 -12.43
N GLN A 177 27.63 -6.28 -11.48
CA GLN A 177 28.01 -4.97 -10.98
C GLN A 177 28.49 -4.06 -12.13
N GLU A 178 29.39 -4.54 -12.99
CA GLU A 178 29.88 -3.80 -14.16
C GLU A 178 28.72 -3.42 -15.10
N GLN A 179 27.79 -4.33 -15.36
CA GLN A 179 26.60 -4.03 -16.18
C GLN A 179 25.73 -2.91 -15.59
N ILE A 180 25.54 -2.88 -14.26
CA ILE A 180 24.79 -1.81 -13.60
C ILE A 180 25.58 -0.49 -13.64
N GLU A 181 26.89 -0.52 -13.45
CA GLU A 181 27.77 0.66 -13.55
C GLU A 181 27.77 1.23 -14.96
N ASP A 182 27.87 0.39 -15.98
CA ASP A 182 27.78 0.79 -17.40
C ASP A 182 26.43 1.41 -17.72
N TYR A 183 25.34 0.82 -17.22
CA TYR A 183 23.99 1.32 -17.39
C TYR A 183 23.82 2.72 -16.78
N VAL A 184 24.25 2.91 -15.53
CA VAL A 184 24.19 4.23 -14.85
C VAL A 184 25.04 5.27 -15.59
N ALA A 185 26.21 4.86 -16.11
CA ALA A 185 27.06 5.75 -16.89
C ALA A 185 26.44 6.14 -18.25
N GLU A 186 25.78 5.20 -18.94
CA GLU A 186 25.10 5.43 -20.22
C GLU A 186 23.97 6.45 -20.09
N TYR A 187 23.10 6.26 -19.06
CA TYR A 187 21.95 7.13 -18.84
C TYR A 187 22.30 8.43 -18.11
N SER A 188 23.51 8.51 -17.52
CA SER A 188 23.96 9.64 -16.69
C SER A 188 22.96 10.00 -15.58
N ALA A 189 22.25 9.03 -15.04
CA ALA A 189 21.24 9.16 -14.02
C ALA A 189 21.40 8.05 -12.97
N PRO A 190 21.18 8.33 -11.68
CA PRO A 190 21.18 7.30 -10.65
C PRO A 190 20.04 6.31 -10.86
N LEU A 191 20.24 5.09 -10.37
CA LEU A 191 19.31 3.97 -10.45
C LEU A 191 18.93 3.47 -9.05
N ILE A 192 17.62 3.36 -8.80
CA ILE A 192 17.09 2.64 -7.65
C ILE A 192 16.40 1.38 -8.16
N PHE A 193 16.83 0.19 -7.69
CA PHE A 193 16.30 -1.09 -8.20
C PHE A 193 16.23 -2.17 -7.14
N GLY A 194 15.26 -3.07 -7.31
CA GLY A 194 15.04 -4.22 -6.43
C GLY A 194 15.88 -5.44 -6.84
N THR A 195 16.42 -6.15 -5.85
CA THR A 195 17.12 -7.42 -6.02
C THR A 195 17.12 -8.22 -4.72
N ILE A 196 17.42 -9.51 -4.80
CA ILE A 196 17.68 -10.33 -3.62
C ILE A 196 19.17 -10.29 -3.32
N THR A 197 19.54 -9.80 -2.13
CA THR A 197 20.92 -9.73 -1.69
C THR A 197 21.22 -10.80 -0.62
N GLU A 198 22.44 -11.28 -0.60
CA GLU A 198 22.91 -12.19 0.43
C GLU A 198 24.15 -11.63 1.13
N ARG A 199 24.00 -11.35 2.43
CA ARG A 199 25.04 -10.74 3.28
C ARG A 199 25.10 -11.46 4.62
N SER A 200 26.30 -11.82 5.07
CA SER A 200 26.51 -12.47 6.38
C SER A 200 25.59 -13.69 6.61
N GLU A 201 25.44 -14.56 5.59
CA GLU A 201 24.59 -15.75 5.61
C GLU A 201 23.06 -15.46 5.73
N GLN A 202 22.66 -14.20 5.61
CA GLN A 202 21.26 -13.77 5.58
C GLN A 202 20.87 -13.34 4.18
N VAL A 203 19.61 -13.59 3.83
CA VAL A 203 19.03 -13.24 2.54
C VAL A 203 17.99 -12.14 2.75
N PHE A 204 18.08 -11.09 1.95
CA PHE A 204 17.18 -9.94 2.04
C PHE A 204 16.54 -9.66 0.69
N ASN A 205 15.30 -9.25 0.70
CA ASN A 205 14.68 -8.54 -0.41
C ASN A 205 15.09 -7.08 -0.27
N SER A 206 15.87 -6.58 -1.22
CA SER A 206 16.54 -5.28 -1.08
C SER A 206 16.22 -4.36 -2.23
N SER A 207 16.13 -3.07 -1.93
CA SER A 207 16.24 -1.96 -2.87
C SER A 207 17.64 -1.38 -2.78
N LEU A 208 18.30 -1.20 -3.90
CA LEU A 208 19.65 -0.65 -3.98
C LEU A 208 19.62 0.71 -4.69
N TYR A 209 20.31 1.69 -4.13
CA TYR A 209 20.55 2.98 -4.73
C TYR A 209 21.96 3.03 -5.29
N TRP A 210 22.09 3.20 -6.60
CA TRP A 210 23.34 3.18 -7.35
C TRP A 210 23.50 4.44 -8.19
N ASP A 211 24.69 5.07 -8.15
CA ASP A 211 25.05 6.19 -8.98
C ASP A 211 26.41 5.98 -9.68
N ASN A 212 26.96 7.00 -10.28
CA ASN A 212 28.25 6.97 -10.97
C ASN A 212 29.47 6.73 -10.04
N GLN A 213 29.27 6.69 -8.74
CA GLN A 213 30.26 6.34 -7.72
C GLN A 213 30.06 4.90 -7.19
N GLY A 214 29.09 4.16 -7.73
CA GLY A 214 28.71 2.82 -7.32
C GLY A 214 27.54 2.78 -6.34
N LEU A 215 27.47 1.74 -5.52
CA LEU A 215 26.42 1.59 -4.50
C LEU A 215 26.50 2.72 -3.46
N ARG A 216 25.43 3.51 -3.37
CA ARG A 216 25.33 4.63 -2.42
C ARG A 216 24.65 4.23 -1.13
N ASP A 217 23.53 3.52 -1.25
CA ASP A 217 22.74 3.08 -0.12
C ASP A 217 21.88 1.86 -0.47
N TYR A 218 21.27 1.25 0.53
CA TYR A 218 20.33 0.16 0.33
C TYR A 218 19.27 0.13 1.44
N TYR A 219 18.11 -0.39 1.07
CA TYR A 219 17.01 -0.69 1.97
C TYR A 219 16.66 -2.17 1.88
N ASP A 220 16.56 -2.84 3.02
CA ASP A 220 16.05 -4.21 3.11
C ASP A 220 14.60 -4.19 3.58
N LYS A 221 13.76 -4.96 2.94
CA LYS A 221 12.34 -5.07 3.27
C LYS A 221 12.12 -5.33 4.75
N LYS A 222 11.46 -4.40 5.45
CA LYS A 222 11.17 -4.50 6.90
C LYS A 222 10.06 -5.48 7.21
N ARG A 223 9.13 -5.69 6.24
CA ARG A 223 7.94 -6.52 6.38
C ARG A 223 7.91 -7.63 5.31
N PRO A 224 8.80 -8.63 5.37
CA PRO A 224 8.68 -9.81 4.52
C PRO A 224 7.31 -10.47 4.71
N VAL A 225 6.73 -10.99 3.61
CA VAL A 225 5.38 -11.55 3.60
C VAL A 225 5.37 -12.92 4.29
N PRO A 226 4.59 -13.12 5.37
CA PRO A 226 4.46 -14.42 6.00
C PRO A 226 3.94 -15.48 5.02
N PHE A 227 4.51 -16.67 5.04
CA PHE A 227 4.18 -17.81 4.18
C PHE A 227 4.42 -17.60 2.67
N ALA A 228 5.12 -16.52 2.29
CA ALA A 228 5.60 -16.28 0.95
C ALA A 228 7.11 -16.02 0.94
N GLU A 229 7.60 -15.13 1.78
CA GLU A 229 9.01 -14.76 1.88
C GLU A 229 9.71 -15.36 3.10
N TYR A 230 8.97 -15.75 4.12
CA TYR A 230 9.45 -16.53 5.26
C TYR A 230 8.33 -17.36 5.87
N VAL A 231 8.67 -18.40 6.62
CA VAL A 231 7.70 -19.24 7.33
C VAL A 231 7.83 -19.06 8.83
N PRO A 232 6.89 -18.35 9.49
CA PRO A 232 6.91 -18.26 10.95
C PRO A 232 6.69 -19.65 11.56
N HIS A 233 7.47 -20.00 12.60
CA HIS A 233 7.38 -21.32 13.26
C HIS A 233 7.33 -22.50 12.27
N ARG A 234 8.24 -22.53 11.29
CA ARG A 234 8.29 -23.48 10.17
C ARG A 234 8.01 -24.93 10.58
N GLU A 235 8.65 -25.44 11.65
CA GLU A 235 8.48 -26.82 12.11
C GLU A 235 7.04 -27.11 12.57
N PHE A 236 6.35 -26.12 13.16
CA PHE A 236 4.96 -26.29 13.55
C PHE A 236 4.03 -26.40 12.33
N TYR A 237 4.18 -25.52 11.34
CA TYR A 237 3.32 -25.52 10.15
C TYR A 237 3.60 -26.69 9.21
N ARG A 238 4.82 -27.20 9.16
CA ARG A 238 5.16 -28.43 8.39
C ARG A 238 4.36 -29.65 8.84
N ILE A 239 3.92 -29.72 10.11
CA ILE A 239 3.07 -30.81 10.59
C ILE A 239 1.74 -30.90 9.81
N PHE A 240 1.22 -29.77 9.34
CA PHE A 240 -0.08 -29.67 8.69
C PHE A 240 -0.01 -29.58 7.16
N ALA A 241 1.05 -28.99 6.62
CA ALA A 241 1.15 -28.64 5.21
C ALA A 241 2.61 -28.67 4.71
N ALA A 242 3.32 -29.78 4.90
CA ALA A 242 4.74 -29.91 4.56
C ALA A 242 5.03 -29.50 3.11
N ASP A 243 4.23 -30.00 2.15
CA ASP A 243 4.43 -29.75 0.72
C ASP A 243 4.35 -28.25 0.36
N LEU A 244 3.49 -27.49 1.04
CA LEU A 244 3.37 -26.03 0.84
C LEU A 244 4.50 -25.27 1.51
N ILE A 245 4.87 -25.67 2.73
CA ILE A 245 5.94 -25.03 3.51
C ILE A 245 7.30 -25.21 2.84
N ASP A 246 7.53 -26.38 2.26
CA ASP A 246 8.81 -26.73 1.62
C ASP A 246 8.99 -26.09 0.23
N LEU A 247 7.94 -25.47 -0.35
CA LEU A 247 8.07 -24.60 -1.52
C LEU A 247 8.91 -23.36 -1.21
N ILE A 248 8.83 -22.85 0.02
CA ILE A 248 9.66 -21.73 0.49
C ILE A 248 11.01 -22.31 0.95
N SER A 249 11.95 -22.39 0.02
CA SER A 249 13.23 -23.08 0.24
C SER A 249 14.14 -22.35 1.25
N ARG A 250 13.97 -21.03 1.40
CA ARG A 250 14.74 -20.20 2.35
C ARG A 250 13.87 -19.05 2.85
N ASP A 251 14.12 -18.63 4.10
CA ASP A 251 13.43 -17.50 4.70
C ASP A 251 14.23 -16.21 4.44
N TYR A 252 13.54 -15.13 4.06
CA TYR A 252 14.13 -13.81 3.99
C TYR A 252 14.24 -13.18 5.38
N SER A 253 15.32 -12.47 5.60
CA SER A 253 15.59 -11.73 6.82
C SER A 253 14.87 -10.38 6.80
N PHE A 254 14.57 -9.88 8.00
CA PHE A 254 13.87 -8.60 8.18
C PHE A 254 14.86 -7.44 8.12
N GLY A 255 14.53 -6.42 7.34
CA GLY A 255 15.23 -5.14 7.36
C GLY A 255 14.99 -4.38 8.67
N VAL A 256 15.91 -3.49 9.00
CA VAL A 256 15.86 -2.68 10.24
C VAL A 256 15.98 -1.18 9.99
N ARG A 257 16.35 -0.77 8.77
CA ARG A 257 16.55 0.63 8.37
C ARG A 257 15.28 1.16 7.72
N ASP A 258 15.06 2.46 7.79
CA ASP A 258 14.04 3.12 7.01
C ASP A 258 14.49 3.24 5.55
N GLY A 259 13.53 3.13 4.63
CA GLY A 259 13.77 3.18 3.19
C GLY A 259 13.91 4.62 2.70
N ILE A 260 14.93 5.34 3.15
CA ILE A 260 15.17 6.74 2.79
C ILE A 260 16.45 6.85 1.97
N TYR A 261 16.36 7.54 0.85
CA TYR A 261 17.50 7.86 0.00
C TYR A 261 17.62 9.38 -0.20
N ASP A 262 18.79 9.90 0.12
CA ASP A 262 19.13 11.29 -0.15
C ASP A 262 19.61 11.41 -1.62
N LEU A 263 18.77 11.99 -2.46
CA LEU A 263 19.07 12.30 -3.86
C LEU A 263 19.58 13.75 -3.98
N GLU A 264 20.12 14.13 -5.13
CA GLU A 264 20.55 15.51 -5.38
C GLU A 264 19.35 16.48 -5.38
N GLU A 265 18.19 16.04 -5.88
CA GLU A 265 16.97 16.83 -6.03
C GLU A 265 16.14 16.86 -4.73
N GLY A 266 16.28 15.86 -3.85
CA GLY A 266 15.50 15.75 -2.64
C GLY A 266 15.54 14.37 -2.01
N VAL A 267 14.56 14.06 -1.18
CA VAL A 267 14.51 12.83 -0.39
C VAL A 267 13.46 11.87 -0.95
N ALA A 268 13.90 10.70 -1.39
CA ALA A 268 13.01 9.62 -1.83
C ALA A 268 12.78 8.60 -0.70
N GLY A 269 11.51 8.29 -0.44
CA GLY A 269 11.12 7.15 0.40
C GLY A 269 10.87 5.93 -0.46
N THR A 270 11.50 4.79 -0.16
CA THR A 270 11.25 3.53 -0.85
C THR A 270 10.57 2.51 0.05
N LEU A 271 9.70 1.71 -0.53
CA LEU A 271 9.07 0.55 0.10
C LEU A 271 8.92 -0.58 -0.93
N ILE A 272 8.90 -1.82 -0.45
CA ILE A 272 8.92 -2.98 -1.32
C ILE A 272 7.60 -3.74 -1.24
N CYS A 273 6.86 -3.73 -2.36
CA CYS A 273 5.69 -4.55 -2.67
C CYS A 273 4.59 -4.47 -1.59
N PHE A 274 4.43 -5.51 -0.79
CA PHE A 274 3.42 -5.62 0.26
C PHE A 274 3.45 -4.48 1.29
N GLU A 275 4.61 -3.84 1.48
CA GLU A 275 4.79 -2.75 2.44
C GLU A 275 3.91 -1.52 2.14
N ILE A 276 3.46 -1.33 0.89
CA ILE A 276 2.49 -0.27 0.54
C ILE A 276 1.15 -0.45 1.27
N ALA A 277 0.80 -1.69 1.62
CA ALA A 277 -0.44 -1.99 2.34
C ALA A 277 -0.33 -1.77 3.86
N GLU A 278 0.89 -1.80 4.41
CA GLU A 278 1.16 -1.53 5.83
C GLU A 278 0.91 -0.05 6.17
N ASP A 279 0.39 0.23 7.38
CA ASP A 279 0.09 1.61 7.78
C ASP A 279 1.30 2.33 8.39
N ASP A 280 2.25 1.58 8.94
CA ASP A 280 3.43 2.13 9.61
C ASP A 280 4.50 2.56 8.59
N ILE A 281 4.78 1.77 7.55
CA ILE A 281 5.86 2.05 6.61
C ILE A 281 5.70 3.38 5.87
N PRO A 282 4.58 3.69 5.17
CA PRO A 282 4.42 4.99 4.53
C PRO A 282 4.45 6.17 5.52
N ARG A 283 4.00 5.95 6.77
CA ARG A 283 4.05 6.97 7.82
C ARG A 283 5.49 7.23 8.25
N GLU A 284 6.28 6.19 8.49
CA GLU A 284 7.71 6.30 8.81
C GLU A 284 8.45 7.06 7.72
N LEU A 285 8.22 6.73 6.43
CA LEU A 285 8.85 7.45 5.32
C LEU A 285 8.56 8.97 5.35
N VAL A 286 7.29 9.35 5.58
CA VAL A 286 6.92 10.77 5.71
C VAL A 286 7.52 11.41 6.96
N ASP A 287 7.59 10.69 8.08
CA ASP A 287 8.16 11.17 9.33
C ASP A 287 9.68 11.43 9.21
N GLU A 288 10.37 10.60 8.40
CA GLU A 288 11.79 10.71 8.06
C GLU A 288 12.07 11.68 6.89
N GLY A 289 11.05 12.35 6.37
CA GLY A 289 11.22 13.46 5.42
C GLY A 289 11.09 13.09 3.94
N ALA A 290 10.59 11.90 3.60
CA ALA A 290 10.34 11.55 2.20
C ALA A 290 9.47 12.60 1.50
N GLN A 291 9.93 13.06 0.33
CA GLN A 291 9.26 14.04 -0.53
C GLN A 291 8.55 13.38 -1.72
N ILE A 292 8.94 12.15 -2.05
CA ILE A 292 8.34 11.25 -3.04
C ILE A 292 8.38 9.83 -2.48
N ILE A 293 7.44 8.98 -2.88
CA ILE A 293 7.41 7.56 -2.48
C ILE A 293 7.61 6.68 -3.70
N LEU A 294 8.59 5.79 -3.64
CA LEU A 294 8.88 4.77 -4.64
C LEU A 294 8.35 3.42 -4.12
N SER A 295 7.28 2.91 -4.75
CA SER A 295 6.69 1.62 -4.45
C SER A 295 7.16 0.61 -5.50
N GLN A 296 8.22 -0.12 -5.16
CA GLN A 296 8.83 -1.13 -6.02
C GLN A 296 8.12 -2.47 -5.82
N THR A 297 7.44 -2.99 -6.84
CA THR A 297 6.60 -4.17 -6.71
C THR A 297 6.96 -5.27 -7.72
N ASN A 298 6.63 -6.51 -7.38
CA ASN A 298 6.70 -7.64 -8.30
C ASN A 298 5.36 -8.38 -8.29
N ASN A 299 4.60 -8.26 -9.37
CA ASN A 299 3.30 -8.88 -9.50
C ASN A 299 3.31 -10.16 -10.36
N ALA A 300 4.48 -10.69 -10.73
CA ALA A 300 4.57 -11.89 -11.57
C ALA A 300 3.86 -13.09 -10.94
N ASP A 301 3.96 -13.24 -9.61
CA ASP A 301 3.33 -14.34 -8.87
C ASP A 301 1.81 -14.21 -8.76
N PHE A 302 1.26 -13.01 -8.93
CA PHE A 302 -0.19 -12.79 -8.99
C PHE A 302 -0.81 -13.31 -10.30
N GLY A 303 0.02 -13.58 -11.31
CA GLY A 303 -0.44 -14.01 -12.62
C GLY A 303 -1.40 -12.99 -13.23
N PHE A 304 -2.46 -13.48 -13.86
CA PHE A 304 -3.51 -12.64 -14.47
C PHE A 304 -4.68 -12.39 -13.50
N SER A 305 -4.40 -12.23 -12.21
CA SER A 305 -5.43 -11.90 -11.22
C SER A 305 -5.59 -10.37 -11.04
N ASP A 306 -6.72 -9.96 -10.45
CA ASP A 306 -6.98 -8.55 -10.13
C ASP A 306 -6.11 -8.00 -8.98
N GLU A 307 -5.22 -8.79 -8.39
CA GLU A 307 -4.38 -8.37 -7.26
C GLU A 307 -3.45 -7.21 -7.62
N THR A 308 -2.97 -7.14 -8.87
CA THR A 308 -2.18 -6.01 -9.35
C THR A 308 -2.96 -4.69 -9.31
N TYR A 309 -4.25 -4.71 -9.69
CA TYR A 309 -5.11 -3.51 -9.61
C TYR A 309 -5.46 -3.16 -8.16
N GLN A 310 -5.55 -4.15 -7.27
CA GLN A 310 -5.73 -3.91 -5.84
C GLN A 310 -4.51 -3.21 -5.25
N GLN A 311 -3.30 -3.60 -5.65
CA GLN A 311 -2.08 -2.94 -5.21
C GLN A 311 -2.00 -1.50 -5.71
N ALA A 312 -2.31 -1.24 -6.98
CA ALA A 312 -2.40 0.11 -7.54
C ALA A 312 -3.46 0.96 -6.80
N ALA A 313 -4.62 0.37 -6.44
CA ALA A 313 -5.65 1.05 -5.65
C ALA A 313 -5.14 1.44 -4.25
N ILE A 314 -4.32 0.60 -3.61
CA ILE A 314 -3.66 0.95 -2.34
C ILE A 314 -2.67 2.10 -2.57
N ALA A 315 -1.82 2.03 -3.60
CA ALA A 315 -0.85 3.07 -3.91
C ALA A 315 -1.52 4.44 -4.13
N LYS A 316 -2.66 4.50 -4.83
CA LYS A 316 -3.49 5.70 -4.96
C LYS A 316 -3.97 6.25 -3.62
N LEU A 317 -4.48 5.38 -2.75
CA LEU A 317 -4.92 5.81 -1.42
C LEU A 317 -3.76 6.30 -0.56
N ARG A 318 -2.55 5.71 -0.71
CA ARG A 318 -1.34 6.17 -0.04
C ARG A 318 -0.87 7.53 -0.55
N ALA A 319 -0.99 7.81 -1.85
CA ALA A 319 -0.69 9.13 -2.39
C ALA A 319 -1.56 10.20 -1.71
N ILE A 320 -2.87 9.97 -1.63
CA ILE A 320 -3.81 10.87 -0.95
C ILE A 320 -3.50 10.98 0.55
N GLU A 321 -3.25 9.85 1.22
CA GLU A 321 -3.01 9.77 2.66
C GLU A 321 -1.74 10.50 3.07
N THR A 322 -0.64 10.28 2.33
CA THR A 322 0.67 10.85 2.65
C THR A 322 0.84 12.28 2.10
N GLY A 323 0.05 12.65 1.08
CA GLY A 323 0.21 13.88 0.33
C GLY A 323 1.53 13.90 -0.46
N ARG A 324 1.95 12.75 -0.97
CA ARG A 324 3.16 12.55 -1.78
C ARG A 324 2.80 11.97 -3.14
N VAL A 325 3.60 12.29 -4.14
CA VAL A 325 3.60 11.52 -5.38
C VAL A 325 4.03 10.09 -5.06
N VAL A 326 3.34 9.10 -5.60
CA VAL A 326 3.68 7.68 -5.48
C VAL A 326 4.00 7.12 -6.85
N VAL A 327 5.26 6.74 -7.06
CA VAL A 327 5.70 5.99 -8.23
C VAL A 327 5.53 4.50 -7.91
N ASN A 328 4.39 3.93 -8.30
CA ASN A 328 4.13 2.49 -8.15
C ASN A 328 4.62 1.79 -9.42
N ILE A 329 5.81 1.21 -9.37
CA ILE A 329 6.44 0.51 -10.48
C ILE A 329 6.49 -0.99 -10.21
N SER A 330 6.05 -1.79 -11.18
CA SER A 330 5.99 -3.24 -11.08
C SER A 330 6.81 -3.92 -12.17
N THR A 331 7.28 -5.13 -11.90
CA THR A 331 7.94 -5.97 -12.91
C THR A 331 6.99 -6.31 -14.07
N VAL A 332 5.73 -6.58 -13.79
CA VAL A 332 4.72 -6.99 -14.80
C VAL A 332 3.33 -6.41 -14.53
N GLY A 333 3.14 -5.76 -13.38
CA GLY A 333 1.81 -5.37 -12.91
C GLY A 333 1.29 -4.08 -13.52
N LYS A 334 0.20 -3.56 -12.98
CA LYS A 334 -0.29 -2.23 -13.30
C LYS A 334 0.61 -1.20 -12.64
N SER A 335 1.57 -0.69 -13.40
CA SER A 335 2.44 0.40 -12.96
C SER A 335 1.75 1.74 -13.20
N VAL A 336 1.81 2.64 -12.20
CA VAL A 336 1.13 3.94 -12.23
C VAL A 336 1.91 4.96 -11.42
N ILE A 337 2.01 6.18 -11.90
CA ILE A 337 2.45 7.33 -11.12
C ILE A 337 1.21 8.11 -10.66
N PHE A 338 1.00 8.17 -9.36
CA PHE A 338 -0.09 8.94 -8.74
C PHE A 338 0.42 10.25 -8.18
N ASP A 339 -0.27 11.36 -8.51
CA ASP A 339 -0.05 12.63 -7.81
C ASP A 339 -0.58 12.55 -6.37
N ALA A 340 -0.17 13.49 -5.54
CA ALA A 340 -0.54 13.62 -4.14
C ALA A 340 -2.05 13.75 -3.88
N ASP A 341 -2.84 14.10 -4.88
CA ASP A 341 -4.30 14.12 -4.83
C ASP A 341 -4.95 12.81 -5.29
N GLY A 342 -4.14 11.83 -5.70
CA GLY A 342 -4.57 10.54 -6.23
C GLY A 342 -4.91 10.54 -7.72
N SER A 343 -4.72 11.65 -8.43
CA SER A 343 -4.85 11.65 -9.89
C SER A 343 -3.72 10.85 -10.53
N VAL A 344 -4.01 10.23 -11.67
CA VAL A 344 -3.02 9.51 -12.47
C VAL A 344 -2.22 10.53 -13.27
N ILE A 345 -0.90 10.53 -13.12
CA ILE A 345 0.03 11.30 -13.95
C ILE A 345 0.35 10.50 -15.22
N ASP A 346 0.79 9.25 -15.04
CA ASP A 346 1.07 8.31 -16.13
C ASP A 346 0.81 6.88 -15.68
N ASP A 347 0.54 5.97 -16.62
CA ASP A 347 0.32 4.56 -16.32
C ASP A 347 0.67 3.65 -17.50
N VAL A 348 1.04 2.41 -17.20
CA VAL A 348 1.35 1.39 -18.20
C VAL A 348 0.54 0.12 -17.93
N GLU A 349 0.25 -0.58 -19.03
CA GLU A 349 -0.49 -1.84 -18.95
C GLU A 349 0.38 -2.97 -18.38
N TRP A 350 -0.27 -3.96 -17.81
CA TRP A 350 0.39 -5.12 -17.25
C TRP A 350 0.92 -6.07 -18.34
N PHE A 351 1.96 -6.83 -18.02
CA PHE A 351 2.63 -7.79 -18.92
C PHE A 351 3.16 -7.22 -20.24
N GLU A 352 3.49 -5.92 -20.23
CA GLU A 352 4.16 -5.27 -21.36
C GLU A 352 5.43 -4.57 -20.87
N PRO A 353 6.57 -4.65 -21.62
CA PRO A 353 7.72 -3.80 -21.33
C PRO A 353 7.35 -2.35 -21.63
N ALA A 354 7.57 -1.47 -20.67
CA ALA A 354 7.18 -0.07 -20.81
C ALA A 354 8.00 0.86 -19.91
N VAL A 355 7.92 2.16 -20.19
CA VAL A 355 8.59 3.22 -19.43
C VAL A 355 7.62 4.39 -19.24
N MET A 356 7.56 4.91 -18.03
CA MET A 356 6.95 6.19 -17.71
C MET A 356 8.06 7.21 -17.46
N VAL A 357 8.07 8.33 -18.19
CA VAL A 357 9.07 9.40 -18.02
C VAL A 357 8.37 10.71 -17.72
N GLU A 358 8.32 11.06 -16.43
CA GLU A 358 7.53 12.19 -15.96
C GLU A 358 8.30 13.10 -15.01
N THR A 359 8.00 14.39 -15.06
CA THR A 359 8.44 15.34 -14.04
C THR A 359 7.37 15.43 -12.98
N VAL A 360 7.73 15.09 -11.75
CA VAL A 360 6.79 15.00 -10.63
C VAL A 360 7.21 15.92 -9.48
N ASP A 361 6.23 16.32 -8.68
CA ASP A 361 6.46 17.20 -7.55
C ASP A 361 7.15 16.49 -6.38
N LEU A 362 8.17 17.12 -5.83
CA LEU A 362 8.68 16.83 -4.50
C LEU A 362 7.86 17.64 -3.47
N ARG A 363 7.31 16.97 -2.45
CA ARG A 363 6.36 17.59 -1.53
C ARG A 363 6.75 17.37 -0.07
N GLU A 364 6.51 18.35 0.76
CA GLU A 364 6.75 18.34 2.20
C GLU A 364 5.47 18.61 3.01
N GLY A 365 5.63 18.56 4.33
CA GLY A 365 4.53 18.73 5.27
C GLY A 365 3.79 17.42 5.51
N LYS A 366 2.83 17.44 6.43
CA LYS A 366 2.06 16.26 6.86
C LYS A 366 0.58 16.51 6.67
N THR A 367 -0.10 15.60 6.01
CA THR A 367 -1.56 15.58 5.95
C THR A 367 -2.16 15.39 7.35
N PRO A 368 -3.44 15.70 7.57
CA PRO A 368 -4.12 15.36 8.81
C PRO A 368 -4.05 13.87 9.15
N ALA A 369 -4.05 12.98 8.14
CA ALA A 369 -3.88 11.55 8.34
C ALA A 369 -2.51 11.20 8.93
N MET A 370 -1.45 11.83 8.43
CA MET A 370 -0.09 11.63 8.96
C MET A 370 0.07 12.20 10.38
N GLN A 371 -0.63 13.28 10.70
CA GLN A 371 -0.56 13.90 12.03
C GLN A 371 -1.44 13.19 13.08
N PHE A 372 -2.65 12.82 12.73
CA PHE A 372 -3.69 12.37 13.66
C PHE A 372 -4.26 10.99 13.37
N GLY A 373 -3.95 10.37 12.23
CA GLY A 373 -4.54 9.10 11.80
C GLY A 373 -4.39 8.00 12.84
N LEU A 374 -3.20 7.85 13.41
CA LEU A 374 -2.92 6.87 14.46
C LEU A 374 -3.78 7.12 15.73
N ALA A 375 -3.92 8.38 16.14
CA ALA A 375 -4.76 8.73 17.29
C ALA A 375 -6.25 8.44 17.02
N LEU A 376 -6.75 8.75 15.81
CA LEU A 376 -8.11 8.44 15.38
C LEU A 376 -8.36 6.93 15.36
N GLU A 377 -7.38 6.15 14.94
CA GLU A 377 -7.45 4.69 14.95
C GLU A 377 -7.59 4.13 16.37
N PHE A 378 -6.75 4.57 17.31
CA PHE A 378 -6.86 4.18 18.72
C PHE A 378 -8.17 4.63 19.37
N ILE A 379 -8.68 5.82 19.06
CA ILE A 379 -10.00 6.28 19.51
C ILE A 379 -11.08 5.33 19.00
N ASN A 380 -11.01 4.94 17.72
CA ASN A 380 -11.97 4.00 17.14
C ASN A 380 -11.88 2.61 17.79
N LEU A 381 -10.69 2.09 18.07
CA LEU A 381 -10.49 0.83 18.78
C LEU A 381 -11.09 0.87 20.19
N ALA A 382 -10.89 1.97 20.93
CA ALA A 382 -11.47 2.18 22.23
C ALA A 382 -13.01 2.25 22.16
N ALA A 383 -13.57 2.93 21.16
CA ALA A 383 -15.01 2.97 20.91
C ALA A 383 -15.59 1.57 20.62
N ALA A 384 -14.92 0.81 19.75
CA ALA A 384 -15.32 -0.58 19.43
C ALA A 384 -15.32 -1.47 20.68
N ALA A 385 -14.24 -1.41 21.47
CA ALA A 385 -14.15 -2.13 22.74
C ALA A 385 -15.26 -1.73 23.72
N GLY A 386 -15.52 -0.41 23.86
CA GLY A 386 -16.61 0.12 24.69
C GLY A 386 -17.98 -0.40 24.27
N VAL A 387 -18.27 -0.42 22.97
CA VAL A 387 -19.52 -0.96 22.42
C VAL A 387 -19.65 -2.46 22.71
N LEU A 388 -18.59 -3.23 22.57
CA LEU A 388 -18.60 -4.68 22.86
C LEU A 388 -18.85 -4.93 24.36
N VAL A 389 -18.12 -4.27 25.24
CA VAL A 389 -18.29 -4.38 26.69
C VAL A 389 -19.72 -4.01 27.10
N TRP A 390 -20.24 -2.91 26.57
CA TRP A 390 -21.60 -2.48 26.86
C TRP A 390 -22.64 -3.49 26.37
N SER A 391 -22.47 -4.04 25.19
CA SER A 391 -23.38 -5.05 24.61
C SER A 391 -23.47 -6.34 25.45
N VAL A 392 -22.36 -6.72 26.11
CA VAL A 392 -22.31 -7.91 27.00
C VAL A 392 -22.96 -7.61 28.35
N ARG A 393 -22.76 -6.40 28.90
CA ARG A 393 -23.30 -6.01 30.23
C ARG A 393 -24.81 -5.77 30.23
N THR A 394 -25.37 -5.28 29.11
CA THR A 394 -26.80 -5.05 28.98
C THR A 394 -27.53 -6.36 28.65
N LYS A 395 -27.97 -7.10 29.70
CA LYS A 395 -28.77 -8.32 29.52
C LYS A 395 -30.09 -8.00 28.80
N PRO A 396 -30.53 -8.80 27.83
CA PRO A 396 -31.84 -8.63 27.24
C PRO A 396 -32.93 -8.77 28.32
N THR A 397 -33.77 -7.76 28.48
CA THR A 397 -34.97 -7.87 29.30
C THR A 397 -35.85 -8.98 28.70
N ARG A 398 -35.85 -10.16 29.32
CA ARG A 398 -36.70 -11.26 28.95
C ARG A 398 -38.14 -10.78 29.14
N LYS A 399 -38.86 -10.42 28.04
CA LYS A 399 -40.30 -10.26 28.08
C LYS A 399 -40.89 -11.59 28.55
N ARG A 400 -41.35 -11.66 29.81
CA ARG A 400 -42.16 -12.77 30.30
C ARG A 400 -43.34 -12.87 29.35
N ARG A 401 -43.38 -13.90 28.52
CA ARG A 401 -44.58 -14.30 27.81
C ARG A 401 -45.61 -14.61 28.88
N ARG A 402 -46.54 -13.68 29.14
CA ARG A 402 -47.77 -14.02 29.86
C ARG A 402 -48.49 -15.06 29.01
N LYS A 403 -48.54 -16.31 29.51
CA LYS A 403 -49.47 -17.29 29.00
C LYS A 403 -50.87 -16.77 29.35
N ARG A 404 -51.66 -16.52 28.34
CA ARG A 404 -53.11 -16.57 28.43
C ARG A 404 -53.57 -17.81 27.70
#